data_6f8409892e5c9bd802006401fd5eed9d
#
_entry.id   6f8409892e5c9bd802006401fd5eed9d
#
_cell.length_a   1.000
_cell.length_b   1.000
_cell.length_c   1.000
_cell.angle_alpha   90.00
_cell.angle_beta   90.00
_cell.angle_gamma   90.00
#
_symmetry.space_group_name_H-M   'P 1'
#
loop_
_entity.id
_entity.type
_entity.pdbx_description
1 polymer ?
#
loop_
_entity_poly.entity_id
_entity_poly.type
_entity_poly.pdbx_seq_one_letter_code
_entity_poly.pdbx_strand_id
1 'polypeptide(L)'
;PTCTEAGKNVFIATATYDGKDYTDTKEVEVPALGHKYKGTIKWSEDFKSANAEFTCETCKDVQLVKADVTAKTDDATCTTGGKVTYTAKAELKDKDGKVLATATDSKETVIKATGHDYDAKFTWAEDGSSATVALTCKKCNDKQNPKVTTAKDEKSSVAPTCTEAGKNVFHATVEGYDFTDTKEVELPALGHKYKGAIKWS
;
A
#
# COMPACT_ATOMS: atom_id res chain seq x y z
N PRO A 1 -28.03 31.28 33.15
CA PRO A 1 -27.11 31.60 32.10
C PRO A 1 -27.25 30.63 30.92
N THR A 2 -26.96 31.10 29.71
CA THR A 2 -26.80 30.29 28.49
C THR A 2 -25.33 30.11 28.19
N CYS A 3 -24.99 29.48 27.04
CA CYS A 3 -23.58 29.39 26.64
C CYS A 3 -22.96 30.77 26.38
N THR A 4 -23.75 31.75 25.93
CA THR A 4 -23.27 33.08 25.51
C THR A 4 -23.72 34.22 26.40
N GLU A 5 -24.78 34.02 27.17
CA GLU A 5 -25.38 35.08 28.01
C GLU A 5 -25.25 34.74 29.50
N ALA A 6 -24.87 35.76 30.27
CA ALA A 6 -24.88 35.70 31.71
C ALA A 6 -26.32 35.56 32.24
N GLY A 7 -26.48 34.88 33.31
CA GLY A 7 -27.74 34.79 34.06
C GLY A 7 -27.65 35.53 35.39
N LYS A 8 -28.70 35.40 36.21
CA LYS A 8 -28.70 35.89 37.57
C LYS A 8 -29.44 34.95 38.49
N ASN A 9 -29.00 34.87 39.72
CA ASN A 9 -29.71 34.29 40.81
C ASN A 9 -30.39 35.40 41.60
N VAL A 10 -31.70 35.26 41.88
CA VAL A 10 -32.45 36.21 42.66
C VAL A 10 -32.74 35.56 44.02
N PHE A 11 -32.24 36.14 45.04
CA PHE A 11 -32.50 35.72 46.43
C PHE A 11 -33.52 36.65 47.03
N ILE A 12 -34.56 36.10 47.63
CA ILE A 12 -35.63 36.86 48.30
C ILE A 12 -35.57 36.56 49.80
N ALA A 13 -35.37 37.58 50.60
CA ALA A 13 -35.49 37.50 52.05
C ALA A 13 -36.85 38.08 52.46
N THR A 14 -37.60 37.34 53.27
CA THR A 14 -38.87 37.79 53.80
C THR A 14 -38.79 37.79 55.33
N ALA A 15 -39.23 38.91 55.96
CA ALA A 15 -39.44 39.04 57.40
C ALA A 15 -40.83 39.48 57.67
N THR A 16 -41.53 38.84 58.61
CA THR A 16 -42.87 39.22 59.02
C THR A 16 -42.78 39.97 60.36
N TYR A 17 -43.31 41.18 60.43
CA TYR A 17 -43.42 41.94 61.63
C TYR A 17 -44.83 42.59 61.74
N ASP A 18 -45.47 42.43 62.87
CA ASP A 18 -46.79 42.94 63.11
C ASP A 18 -47.81 42.58 62.02
N GLY A 19 -47.81 41.28 61.60
CA GLY A 19 -48.64 40.75 60.53
C GLY A 19 -48.40 41.30 59.13
N LYS A 20 -47.33 42.06 58.92
CA LYS A 20 -46.90 42.55 57.62
C LYS A 20 -45.63 41.87 57.20
N ASP A 21 -45.56 41.46 55.89
CA ASP A 21 -44.37 40.89 55.27
C ASP A 21 -43.55 42.02 54.65
N TYR A 22 -42.28 42.00 54.97
CA TYR A 22 -41.23 42.84 54.38
C TYR A 22 -40.29 41.94 53.52
N THR A 23 -40.16 42.29 52.27
CA THR A 23 -39.35 41.52 51.35
C THR A 23 -38.19 42.40 50.83
N ASP A 24 -36.99 41.81 50.77
CA ASP A 24 -35.85 42.40 50.10
C ASP A 24 -35.30 41.39 49.07
N THR A 25 -34.75 41.87 47.96
CA THR A 25 -34.25 41.05 46.88
C THR A 25 -32.78 41.38 46.62
N LYS A 26 -31.96 40.32 46.50
CA LYS A 26 -30.56 40.43 46.10
C LYS A 26 -30.33 39.63 44.82
N GLU A 27 -29.84 40.31 43.79
CA GLU A 27 -29.41 39.69 42.53
C GLU A 27 -27.91 39.40 42.57
N VAL A 28 -27.53 38.23 42.14
CA VAL A 28 -26.13 37.82 41.97
C VAL A 28 -25.96 37.33 40.53
N GLU A 29 -25.08 38.00 39.80
CA GLU A 29 -24.79 37.62 38.42
C GLU A 29 -24.08 36.26 38.36
N VAL A 30 -24.51 35.44 37.40
CA VAL A 30 -23.90 34.16 37.08
C VAL A 30 -23.33 34.26 35.68
N PRO A 31 -22.02 34.10 35.48
CA PRO A 31 -21.40 34.26 34.17
C PRO A 31 -21.96 33.26 33.15
N ALA A 32 -21.85 33.60 31.86
CA ALA A 32 -22.16 32.68 30.76
C ALA A 32 -21.35 31.38 30.88
N LEU A 33 -21.97 30.25 30.51
CA LEU A 33 -21.35 28.91 30.66
C LEU A 33 -20.17 28.66 29.69
N GLY A 34 -20.13 29.42 28.58
CA GLY A 34 -19.27 29.12 27.47
C GLY A 34 -19.73 27.91 26.64
N HIS A 35 -19.07 27.66 25.54
CA HIS A 35 -19.35 26.49 24.70
C HIS A 35 -18.44 25.35 25.10
N LYS A 36 -18.98 24.13 25.16
CA LYS A 36 -18.28 22.86 25.26
C LYS A 36 -18.43 22.12 23.94
N TYR A 37 -17.44 22.26 23.05
CA TYR A 37 -17.47 21.63 21.74
C TYR A 37 -16.89 20.22 21.77
N LYS A 38 -17.59 19.27 21.09
CA LYS A 38 -17.08 17.95 20.72
C LYS A 38 -16.91 17.89 19.22
N GLY A 39 -15.71 17.55 18.74
CA GLY A 39 -15.38 17.49 17.32
C GLY A 39 -15.48 16.07 16.76
N THR A 40 -15.95 15.99 15.51
CA THR A 40 -16.01 14.75 14.73
C THR A 40 -15.43 15.03 13.35
N ILE A 41 -14.51 14.16 12.87
CA ILE A 41 -13.92 14.28 11.54
C ILE A 41 -14.84 13.62 10.50
N LYS A 42 -15.11 14.36 9.41
CA LYS A 42 -15.84 13.91 8.22
C LYS A 42 -14.85 13.84 7.05
N TRP A 43 -14.54 12.65 6.58
CA TRP A 43 -13.58 12.40 5.51
C TRP A 43 -14.22 12.49 4.12
N SER A 44 -13.42 12.89 3.11
CA SER A 44 -13.72 12.62 1.71
C SER A 44 -13.57 11.10 1.42
N GLU A 45 -14.16 10.63 0.32
CA GLU A 45 -14.11 9.21 -0.07
C GLU A 45 -12.68 8.68 -0.29
N ASP A 46 -11.79 9.54 -0.77
CA ASP A 46 -10.39 9.22 -1.06
C ASP A 46 -9.44 9.47 0.14
N PHE A 47 -9.95 9.89 1.28
CA PHE A 47 -9.24 10.26 2.50
C PHE A 47 -8.18 11.37 2.34
N LYS A 48 -8.15 12.08 1.20
CA LYS A 48 -7.17 13.16 0.96
C LYS A 48 -7.57 14.49 1.56
N SER A 49 -8.83 14.62 1.95
CA SER A 49 -9.34 15.80 2.63
C SER A 49 -10.34 15.43 3.71
N ALA A 50 -10.51 16.31 4.69
CA ALA A 50 -11.48 16.14 5.76
C ALA A 50 -11.93 17.49 6.30
N ASN A 51 -13.14 17.51 6.87
CA ASN A 51 -13.66 18.62 7.67
C ASN A 51 -13.97 18.11 9.07
N ALA A 52 -13.79 18.95 10.06
CA ALA A 52 -14.25 18.69 11.42
C ALA A 52 -15.56 19.42 11.67
N GLU A 53 -16.53 18.72 12.22
CA GLU A 53 -17.77 19.25 12.73
C GLU A 53 -17.68 19.30 14.25
N PHE A 54 -17.69 20.50 14.82
CA PHE A 54 -17.65 20.73 16.26
C PHE A 54 -19.05 21.10 16.73
N THR A 55 -19.66 20.28 17.56
CA THR A 55 -21.00 20.49 18.12
C THR A 55 -20.90 20.82 19.60
N CYS A 56 -21.53 21.92 20.05
CA CYS A 56 -21.61 22.24 21.45
C CYS A 56 -22.56 21.25 22.16
N GLU A 57 -22.11 20.62 23.23
CA GLU A 57 -22.90 19.64 23.98
C GLU A 57 -24.16 20.25 24.60
N THR A 58 -24.11 21.53 24.98
CA THR A 58 -25.17 22.24 25.68
C THR A 58 -26.20 22.88 24.75
N CYS A 59 -25.77 23.77 23.85
CA CYS A 59 -26.68 24.57 23.01
C CYS A 59 -26.84 24.02 21.59
N LYS A 60 -26.07 22.96 21.20
CA LYS A 60 -26.09 22.34 19.87
C LYS A 60 -25.59 23.25 18.74
N ASP A 61 -24.92 24.37 19.09
CA ASP A 61 -24.22 25.16 18.10
C ASP A 61 -23.21 24.31 17.35
N VAL A 62 -23.09 24.49 16.01
CA VAL A 62 -22.24 23.71 15.13
C VAL A 62 -21.25 24.60 14.41
N GLN A 63 -19.98 24.26 14.52
CA GLN A 63 -18.88 24.93 13.82
C GLN A 63 -18.19 23.95 12.89
N LEU A 64 -17.95 24.37 11.64
CA LEU A 64 -17.23 23.58 10.64
C LEU A 64 -15.83 24.14 10.45
N VAL A 65 -14.84 23.30 10.57
CA VAL A 65 -13.41 23.65 10.39
C VAL A 65 -12.77 22.67 9.42
N LYS A 66 -12.03 23.20 8.43
CA LYS A 66 -11.23 22.34 7.54
C LYS A 66 -10.15 21.67 8.37
N ALA A 67 -10.01 20.35 8.23
CA ALA A 67 -8.96 19.59 8.88
C ALA A 67 -7.69 19.58 8.02
N ASP A 68 -6.54 19.62 8.67
CA ASP A 68 -5.26 19.33 8.06
C ASP A 68 -5.09 17.84 7.95
N VAL A 69 -4.82 17.34 6.73
CA VAL A 69 -4.62 15.92 6.46
C VAL A 69 -3.18 15.67 6.11
N THR A 70 -2.57 14.72 6.81
CA THR A 70 -1.23 14.20 6.52
C THR A 70 -1.33 12.73 6.12
N ALA A 71 -0.43 12.29 5.23
CA ALA A 71 -0.36 10.90 4.81
C ALA A 71 1.04 10.35 5.08
N LYS A 72 1.11 9.16 5.67
CA LYS A 72 2.32 8.37 5.85
C LYS A 72 2.18 7.07 5.10
N THR A 73 3.14 6.76 4.23
CA THR A 73 3.18 5.49 3.49
C THR A 73 4.20 4.57 4.14
N ASP A 74 3.77 3.35 4.41
CA ASP A 74 4.63 2.21 4.68
C ASP A 74 4.61 1.36 3.40
N ASP A 75 5.73 1.33 2.66
CA ASP A 75 5.81 0.74 1.33
C ASP A 75 5.61 -0.78 1.35
N ALA A 76 4.96 -1.28 0.30
CA ALA A 76 4.86 -2.72 0.08
C ALA A 76 6.20 -3.29 -0.42
N THR A 77 6.52 -4.51 0.01
CA THR A 77 7.64 -5.30 -0.51
C THR A 77 7.13 -6.33 -1.53
N CYS A 78 8.02 -7.17 -2.04
CA CYS A 78 7.63 -8.26 -2.93
C CYS A 78 6.65 -9.24 -2.28
N THR A 79 6.79 -9.49 -0.99
CA THR A 79 6.03 -10.52 -0.25
C THR A 79 5.06 -9.96 0.78
N THR A 80 5.28 -8.73 1.23
CA THR A 80 4.47 -8.10 2.28
C THR A 80 3.76 -6.87 1.73
N GLY A 81 2.46 -6.77 1.99
CA GLY A 81 1.70 -5.57 1.67
C GLY A 81 2.15 -4.37 2.52
N GLY A 82 1.94 -3.18 1.99
CA GLY A 82 2.12 -1.91 2.68
C GLY A 82 0.79 -1.28 3.05
N LYS A 83 0.84 -0.05 3.53
CA LYS A 83 -0.36 0.76 3.81
C LYS A 83 -0.07 2.25 3.69
N VAL A 84 -1.12 3.01 3.44
CA VAL A 84 -1.10 4.47 3.63
C VAL A 84 -1.99 4.80 4.82
N THR A 85 -1.44 5.49 5.82
CA THR A 85 -2.17 6.01 6.98
C THR A 85 -2.40 7.50 6.77
N TYR A 86 -3.66 7.89 6.68
CA TYR A 86 -4.10 9.29 6.63
C TYR A 86 -4.47 9.71 8.05
N THR A 87 -3.98 10.87 8.49
CA THR A 87 -4.33 11.47 9.78
C THR A 87 -4.88 12.86 9.55
N ALA A 88 -6.11 13.10 10.01
CA ALA A 88 -6.75 14.41 10.00
C ALA A 88 -6.72 15.02 11.39
N LYS A 89 -6.38 16.30 11.48
CA LYS A 89 -6.44 17.11 12.70
C LYS A 89 -7.10 18.45 12.41
N ALA A 90 -8.01 18.87 13.28
CA ALA A 90 -8.61 20.19 13.23
C ALA A 90 -8.66 20.81 14.61
N GLU A 91 -8.51 22.12 14.68
CA GLU A 91 -8.60 22.91 15.91
C GLU A 91 -9.65 24.00 15.72
N LEU A 92 -10.68 24.00 16.55
CA LEU A 92 -11.63 25.10 16.66
C LEU A 92 -10.99 26.17 17.56
N LYS A 93 -10.87 27.39 17.04
CA LYS A 93 -10.29 28.53 17.77
C LYS A 93 -11.29 29.65 17.92
N ASP A 94 -11.18 30.41 19.00
CA ASP A 94 -11.93 31.66 19.15
C ASP A 94 -11.29 32.80 18.33
N LYS A 95 -11.87 33.98 18.40
CA LYS A 95 -11.40 35.20 17.72
C LYS A 95 -9.99 35.65 18.15
N ASP A 96 -9.55 35.21 19.32
CA ASP A 96 -8.25 35.58 19.92
C ASP A 96 -7.19 34.49 19.64
N GLY A 97 -7.58 33.42 18.88
CA GLY A 97 -6.70 32.32 18.50
C GLY A 97 -6.56 31.22 19.55
N LYS A 98 -7.27 31.29 20.66
CA LYS A 98 -7.28 30.27 21.70
C LYS A 98 -8.02 29.04 21.21
N VAL A 99 -7.43 27.85 21.38
CA VAL A 99 -8.06 26.58 21.01
C VAL A 99 -9.21 26.27 21.98
N LEU A 100 -10.39 26.13 21.45
CA LEU A 100 -11.61 25.75 22.16
C LEU A 100 -11.83 24.23 22.15
N ALA A 101 -11.53 23.57 21.05
CA ALA A 101 -11.64 22.12 20.90
C ALA A 101 -10.69 21.60 19.80
N THR A 102 -10.36 20.32 19.85
CA THR A 102 -9.55 19.61 18.85
C THR A 102 -10.27 18.34 18.44
N ALA A 103 -10.23 18.01 17.14
CA ALA A 103 -10.67 16.74 16.59
C ALA A 103 -9.52 16.07 15.85
N THR A 104 -9.36 14.77 16.02
CA THR A 104 -8.36 13.97 15.32
C THR A 104 -8.98 12.62 14.97
N ASP A 105 -8.68 12.12 13.77
CA ASP A 105 -9.07 10.78 13.32
C ASP A 105 -8.05 10.26 12.31
N SER A 106 -8.01 8.94 12.12
CA SER A 106 -7.10 8.30 11.18
C SER A 106 -7.82 7.24 10.35
N LYS A 107 -7.42 7.14 9.06
CA LYS A 107 -7.88 6.11 8.11
C LYS A 107 -6.69 5.42 7.47
N GLU A 108 -6.87 4.15 7.13
CA GLU A 108 -5.83 3.37 6.45
C GLU A 108 -6.34 2.80 5.14
N THR A 109 -5.47 2.79 4.13
CA THR A 109 -5.66 2.05 2.88
C THR A 109 -4.52 1.05 2.70
N VAL A 110 -4.87 -0.16 2.26
CA VAL A 110 -3.90 -1.24 2.08
C VAL A 110 -3.26 -1.14 0.70
N ILE A 111 -1.93 -1.31 0.64
CA ILE A 111 -1.16 -1.50 -0.58
C ILE A 111 -0.85 -3.00 -0.68
N LYS A 112 -1.23 -3.64 -1.79
CA LYS A 112 -0.92 -5.06 -2.01
C LYS A 112 0.58 -5.26 -2.17
N ALA A 113 1.10 -6.44 -1.77
CA ALA A 113 2.47 -6.86 -2.08
C ALA A 113 2.72 -6.78 -3.59
N THR A 114 3.91 -6.34 -3.97
CA THR A 114 4.23 -6.06 -5.38
C THR A 114 4.53 -7.32 -6.20
N GLY A 115 4.70 -8.47 -5.54
CA GLY A 115 5.19 -9.68 -6.17
C GLY A 115 6.65 -9.57 -6.61
N HIS A 116 7.23 -10.71 -6.97
CA HIS A 116 8.58 -10.76 -7.53
C HIS A 116 8.54 -10.49 -9.03
N ASP A 117 9.59 -9.85 -9.54
CA ASP A 117 9.88 -9.63 -10.96
C ASP A 117 11.26 -10.20 -11.22
N TYR A 118 11.32 -11.43 -11.75
CA TYR A 118 12.57 -12.15 -11.91
C TYR A 118 13.21 -11.92 -13.28
N ASP A 119 14.54 -11.78 -13.27
CA ASP A 119 15.41 -12.04 -14.41
C ASP A 119 15.89 -13.48 -14.35
N ALA A 120 15.92 -14.15 -15.51
CA ALA A 120 16.38 -15.53 -15.65
C ALA A 120 17.76 -15.57 -16.34
N LYS A 121 18.71 -16.24 -15.72
CA LYS A 121 20.01 -16.55 -16.34
C LYS A 121 20.18 -18.04 -16.49
N PHE A 122 20.12 -18.53 -17.73
CA PHE A 122 20.34 -19.94 -18.05
C PHE A 122 21.84 -20.26 -18.16
N THR A 123 22.20 -21.48 -17.76
CA THR A 123 23.51 -22.07 -17.94
C THR A 123 23.30 -23.47 -18.51
N TRP A 124 23.79 -23.71 -19.73
CA TRP A 124 23.65 -24.95 -20.45
C TRP A 124 24.88 -25.82 -20.32
N ALA A 125 24.71 -27.15 -20.35
CA ALA A 125 25.75 -28.09 -20.66
C ALA A 125 26.26 -27.88 -22.10
N GLU A 126 27.48 -28.23 -22.39
CA GLU A 126 28.07 -28.04 -23.72
C GLU A 126 27.31 -28.82 -24.80
N ASP A 127 26.89 -30.03 -24.50
CA ASP A 127 26.13 -30.90 -25.38
C ASP A 127 24.64 -30.56 -25.51
N GLY A 128 24.15 -29.55 -24.79
CA GLY A 128 22.74 -29.13 -24.77
C GLY A 128 21.79 -30.05 -24.01
N SER A 129 22.29 -31.17 -23.44
CA SER A 129 21.43 -32.20 -22.79
C SER A 129 20.73 -31.71 -21.51
N SER A 130 21.30 -30.71 -20.87
CA SER A 130 20.74 -30.13 -19.64
C SER A 130 21.00 -28.64 -19.51
N ALA A 131 20.17 -27.98 -18.72
CA ALA A 131 20.33 -26.58 -18.35
C ALA A 131 19.97 -26.34 -16.88
N THR A 132 20.54 -25.33 -16.30
CA THR A 132 20.13 -24.78 -15.01
C THR A 132 19.74 -23.31 -15.20
N VAL A 133 18.91 -22.78 -14.28
CA VAL A 133 18.54 -21.38 -14.29
C VAL A 133 18.74 -20.76 -12.92
N ALA A 134 19.28 -19.56 -12.89
CA ALA A 134 19.29 -18.70 -11.71
C ALA A 134 18.32 -17.54 -11.95
N LEU A 135 17.26 -17.48 -11.14
CA LEU A 135 16.32 -16.38 -11.11
C LEU A 135 16.76 -15.37 -10.05
N THR A 136 16.77 -14.09 -10.39
CA THR A 136 17.07 -13.01 -9.45
C THR A 136 15.99 -11.95 -9.55
N CYS A 137 15.32 -11.64 -8.43
CA CYS A 137 14.29 -10.61 -8.41
C CYS A 137 14.94 -9.22 -8.53
N LYS A 138 14.46 -8.42 -9.49
CA LYS A 138 14.92 -7.03 -9.73
C LYS A 138 14.64 -6.08 -8.57
N LYS A 139 13.60 -6.39 -7.75
CA LYS A 139 13.11 -5.50 -6.70
C LYS A 139 13.74 -5.76 -5.33
N CYS A 140 13.99 -7.02 -4.98
CA CYS A 140 14.44 -7.41 -3.63
C CYS A 140 15.67 -8.33 -3.61
N ASN A 141 16.25 -8.63 -4.78
CA ASN A 141 17.40 -9.55 -4.95
C ASN A 141 17.15 -10.99 -4.42
N ASP A 142 15.87 -11.38 -4.22
CA ASP A 142 15.52 -12.77 -3.94
C ASP A 142 16.02 -13.68 -5.05
N LYS A 143 16.55 -14.85 -4.71
CA LYS A 143 17.17 -15.80 -5.66
C LYS A 143 16.46 -17.14 -5.59
N GLN A 144 16.15 -17.68 -6.78
CA GLN A 144 15.53 -18.98 -6.93
C GLN A 144 16.32 -19.78 -7.99
N ASN A 145 16.38 -21.10 -7.79
CA ASN A 145 16.96 -22.03 -8.75
C ASN A 145 15.94 -23.15 -9.03
N PRO A 146 14.85 -22.85 -9.72
CA PRO A 146 13.85 -23.86 -10.02
C PRO A 146 14.37 -24.93 -10.97
N LYS A 147 13.64 -26.03 -11.04
CA LYS A 147 13.96 -27.13 -11.95
C LYS A 147 13.74 -26.69 -13.40
N VAL A 148 14.69 -27.06 -14.25
CA VAL A 148 14.62 -26.86 -15.70
C VAL A 148 14.41 -28.20 -16.38
N THR A 149 13.49 -28.23 -17.33
CA THR A 149 13.30 -29.38 -18.23
C THR A 149 13.85 -29.01 -19.61
N THR A 150 14.69 -29.85 -20.17
CA THR A 150 15.24 -29.70 -21.51
C THR A 150 14.70 -30.74 -22.46
N ALA A 151 14.44 -30.34 -23.70
CA ALA A 151 13.97 -31.23 -24.76
C ALA A 151 14.64 -30.87 -26.08
N LYS A 152 15.03 -31.86 -26.87
CA LYS A 152 15.52 -31.66 -28.21
C LYS A 152 14.37 -31.30 -29.14
N ASP A 153 14.53 -30.27 -29.93
CA ASP A 153 13.61 -29.91 -31.02
C ASP A 153 14.03 -30.63 -32.30
N GLU A 154 13.35 -31.73 -32.59
CA GLU A 154 13.61 -32.55 -33.78
C GLU A 154 13.30 -31.81 -35.10
N LYS A 155 12.41 -30.82 -35.07
CA LYS A 155 12.01 -30.05 -36.26
C LYS A 155 13.07 -29.03 -36.66
N SER A 156 13.70 -28.41 -35.68
CA SER A 156 14.73 -27.38 -35.87
C SER A 156 16.12 -27.98 -35.92
N SER A 157 16.32 -29.26 -35.54
CA SER A 157 17.59 -29.99 -35.62
C SER A 157 17.87 -30.47 -37.03
N VAL A 158 19.14 -30.41 -37.46
CA VAL A 158 19.58 -30.83 -38.79
C VAL A 158 20.70 -31.84 -38.62
N ALA A 159 20.53 -33.03 -39.19
CA ALA A 159 21.59 -34.04 -39.15
C ALA A 159 22.77 -33.64 -40.07
N PRO A 160 24.04 -33.94 -39.68
CA PRO A 160 25.18 -33.68 -40.53
C PRO A 160 25.23 -34.63 -41.70
N THR A 161 25.72 -34.17 -42.83
CA THR A 161 26.03 -35.00 -44.02
C THR A 161 27.53 -35.30 -44.06
N CYS A 162 28.01 -36.00 -45.11
CA CYS A 162 29.44 -36.24 -45.30
C CYS A 162 30.23 -34.94 -45.47
N THR A 163 29.61 -33.90 -46.05
CA THR A 163 30.29 -32.65 -46.43
C THR A 163 29.78 -31.42 -45.65
N GLU A 164 28.59 -31.49 -45.06
CA GLU A 164 27.98 -30.37 -44.38
C GLU A 164 27.79 -30.68 -42.89
N ALA A 165 28.06 -29.68 -42.06
CA ALA A 165 27.79 -29.72 -40.63
C ALA A 165 26.26 -29.69 -40.36
N GLY A 166 25.86 -30.37 -39.31
CA GLY A 166 24.50 -30.31 -38.77
C GLY A 166 24.41 -29.50 -37.50
N LYS A 167 23.25 -29.49 -36.89
CA LYS A 167 23.04 -28.92 -35.57
C LYS A 167 21.92 -29.64 -34.82
N ASN A 168 22.07 -29.75 -33.52
CA ASN A 168 20.96 -30.04 -32.60
C ASN A 168 20.46 -28.75 -31.97
N VAL A 169 19.14 -28.63 -31.84
CA VAL A 169 18.49 -27.52 -31.16
C VAL A 169 17.77 -28.08 -29.92
N PHE A 170 17.99 -27.44 -28.77
CA PHE A 170 17.39 -27.82 -27.51
C PHE A 170 16.62 -26.63 -26.95
N HIS A 171 15.45 -26.91 -26.36
CA HIS A 171 14.65 -25.94 -25.62
C HIS A 171 14.69 -26.26 -24.13
N ALA A 172 14.79 -25.23 -23.30
CA ALA A 172 14.66 -25.29 -21.87
C ALA A 172 13.38 -24.59 -21.42
N THR A 173 12.66 -25.18 -20.48
CA THR A 173 11.50 -24.60 -19.81
C THR A 173 11.70 -24.68 -18.31
N VAL A 174 11.28 -23.62 -17.59
CA VAL A 174 11.43 -23.51 -16.14
C VAL A 174 10.13 -23.90 -15.44
N GLU A 175 10.19 -24.85 -14.54
CA GLU A 175 9.00 -25.33 -13.81
C GLU A 175 8.41 -24.22 -12.92
N GLY A 176 7.12 -23.92 -13.12
CA GLY A 176 6.39 -22.89 -12.37
C GLY A 176 6.62 -21.44 -12.82
N TYR A 177 7.35 -21.21 -13.92
CA TYR A 177 7.64 -19.89 -14.48
C TYR A 177 7.55 -19.89 -16.01
N ASP A 178 7.24 -18.74 -16.61
CA ASP A 178 7.17 -18.57 -18.08
C ASP A 178 8.55 -18.23 -18.69
N PHE A 179 9.62 -18.79 -18.15
CA PHE A 179 10.96 -18.61 -18.72
C PHE A 179 11.34 -19.79 -19.61
N THR A 180 11.83 -19.45 -20.79
CA THR A 180 12.33 -20.41 -21.78
C THR A 180 13.66 -19.94 -22.34
N ASP A 181 14.49 -20.88 -22.80
CA ASP A 181 15.73 -20.59 -23.50
C ASP A 181 16.03 -21.67 -24.54
N THR A 182 16.91 -21.37 -25.48
CA THR A 182 17.27 -22.26 -26.59
C THR A 182 18.78 -22.35 -26.73
N LYS A 183 19.28 -23.57 -26.89
CA LYS A 183 20.68 -23.86 -27.16
C LYS A 183 20.82 -24.60 -28.51
N GLU A 184 21.68 -24.07 -29.37
CA GLU A 184 22.15 -24.77 -30.57
C GLU A 184 23.50 -25.39 -30.30
N VAL A 185 23.67 -26.66 -30.75
CA VAL A 185 24.92 -27.42 -30.65
C VAL A 185 25.29 -27.86 -32.06
N GLU A 186 26.40 -27.37 -32.55
CA GLU A 186 26.89 -27.75 -33.87
C GLU A 186 27.35 -29.19 -33.89
N LEU A 187 27.07 -29.89 -35.00
CA LEU A 187 27.51 -31.24 -35.27
C LEU A 187 28.47 -31.19 -36.48
N PRO A 188 29.73 -31.64 -36.35
CA PRO A 188 30.66 -31.62 -37.46
C PRO A 188 30.20 -32.54 -38.60
N ALA A 189 30.58 -32.19 -39.83
CA ALA A 189 30.37 -33.06 -41.00
C ALA A 189 31.00 -34.44 -40.77
N LEU A 190 30.32 -35.48 -41.24
CA LEU A 190 30.71 -36.88 -40.97
C LEU A 190 31.99 -37.32 -41.71
N GLY A 191 32.39 -36.58 -42.75
CA GLY A 191 33.47 -36.98 -43.64
C GLY A 191 33.10 -38.18 -44.51
N HIS A 192 33.97 -38.48 -45.45
CA HIS A 192 33.82 -39.63 -46.30
C HIS A 192 34.60 -40.85 -45.76
N LYS A 193 33.92 -42.00 -45.67
CA LYS A 193 34.56 -43.28 -45.39
C LYS A 193 34.64 -44.10 -46.70
N TYR A 194 35.78 -44.06 -47.38
CA TYR A 194 36.00 -44.82 -48.62
C TYR A 194 36.40 -46.29 -48.30
N LYS A 195 35.73 -47.25 -48.98
CA LYS A 195 36.20 -48.64 -49.02
C LYS A 195 36.79 -48.90 -50.39
N GLY A 196 38.04 -49.28 -50.40
CA GLY A 196 38.68 -49.74 -51.61
C GLY A 196 38.51 -51.27 -51.81
N ALA A 197 38.18 -51.72 -53.04
CA ALA A 197 38.23 -53.09 -53.46
C ALA A 197 39.21 -53.25 -54.61
N ILE A 198 40.19 -54.15 -54.47
CA ILE A 198 41.10 -54.51 -55.51
C ILE A 198 40.46 -55.62 -56.33
N LYS A 199 40.25 -55.40 -57.64
CA LYS A 199 39.90 -56.45 -58.61
C LYS A 199 41.16 -56.86 -59.32
N TRP A 200 41.53 -58.15 -59.26
CA TRP A 200 42.57 -58.75 -60.06
C TRP A 200 41.99 -59.14 -61.42
N SER A 201 42.69 -58.78 -62.51
CA SER A 201 42.37 -59.18 -63.90
C SER A 201 43.17 -60.44 -64.27
#